data_dc6d7646d0e3da79f37e9372486a56d6
#
_entry.id   dc6d7646d0e3da79f37e9372486a56d6
#
_cell.length_a   1.000
_cell.length_b   1.000
_cell.length_c   1.000
_cell.angle_alpha   90.00
_cell.angle_beta   90.00
_cell.angle_gamma   90.00
#
_symmetry.space_group_name_H-M   'P 1'
#
loop_
_entity.id
_entity.type
_entity.pdbx_description
1 polymer ?
#
loop_
_entity_poly.entity_id
_entity_poly.type
_entity_poly.pdbx_seq_one_letter_code
_entity_poly.pdbx_strand_id
1 'polypeptide(L)'
;YSAAPDMDQLISTDTMVEGVHFSFQYMMPYDVGHRLMTANLSDIAAMGGTPKQIVLSVAAPPHIDTKILDEIYKGIKAQCQRYKLNILGGDTVRTEGPMVWTVTIIGEVPKGTAVMRSGAQVGDVVGVTNYVGYAATGLGALSYNLEGYDMTKIGHQRPDPQIELGDQLRQLG
;
A
#
# COMPACT_ATOMS: atom_id res chain seq x y z
N TYR A 1 -6.75 20.76 -3.81
CA TYR A 1 -7.61 19.90 -2.96
C TYR A 1 -7.73 20.51 -1.56
N SER A 2 -8.94 20.59 -1.05
CA SER A 2 -9.22 21.04 0.34
C SER A 2 -9.99 19.93 1.04
N ALA A 3 -9.62 19.61 2.26
CA ALA A 3 -10.44 18.75 3.13
C ALA A 3 -11.80 19.39 3.40
N ALA A 4 -12.81 18.61 3.71
CA ALA A 4 -14.07 19.11 4.19
C ALA A 4 -13.86 19.90 5.52
N PRO A 5 -14.69 20.91 5.85
CA PRO A 5 -14.46 21.77 7.02
C PRO A 5 -14.32 21.02 8.36
N ASP A 6 -15.00 19.88 8.48
CA ASP A 6 -15.02 19.07 9.72
C ASP A 6 -14.07 17.85 9.64
N MET A 7 -13.09 17.86 8.73
CA MET A 7 -12.15 16.79 8.52
C MET A 7 -10.71 17.27 8.69
N ASP A 8 -9.88 16.43 9.27
CA ASP A 8 -8.43 16.55 9.18
C ASP A 8 -7.93 15.78 7.97
N GLN A 9 -6.89 16.31 7.32
CA GLN A 9 -6.25 15.68 6.17
C GLN A 9 -5.11 14.77 6.61
N LEU A 10 -5.09 13.56 6.07
CA LEU A 10 -4.03 12.60 6.25
C LEU A 10 -3.20 12.54 4.98
N ILE A 11 -1.87 12.50 5.12
CA ILE A 11 -0.95 12.36 4.00
C ILE A 11 0.11 11.33 4.37
N SER A 12 0.33 10.37 3.50
CA SER A 12 1.45 9.43 3.59
C SER A 12 2.09 9.20 2.22
N THR A 13 3.30 8.67 2.22
CA THR A 13 4.01 8.33 0.99
C THR A 13 4.88 7.10 1.21
N ASP A 14 4.77 6.14 0.28
CA ASP A 14 5.60 4.95 0.23
C ASP A 14 6.24 4.76 -1.14
N THR A 15 7.44 4.19 -1.12
CA THR A 15 8.23 3.90 -2.32
C THR A 15 8.57 2.43 -2.40
N MET A 16 8.42 1.84 -3.58
CA MET A 16 8.88 0.49 -3.89
C MET A 16 9.97 0.52 -4.97
N VAL A 17 11.07 -0.18 -4.71
CA VAL A 17 12.24 -0.29 -5.60
C VAL A 17 12.37 -1.75 -6.04
N GLU A 18 12.52 -1.96 -7.36
CA GLU A 18 12.79 -3.28 -7.94
C GLU A 18 14.09 -3.87 -7.38
N GLY A 19 14.09 -5.16 -7.09
CA GLY A 19 15.22 -5.86 -6.48
C GLY A 19 15.31 -5.67 -4.95
N VAL A 20 14.55 -4.74 -4.37
CA VAL A 20 14.51 -4.48 -2.92
C VAL A 20 13.13 -4.81 -2.34
N HIS A 21 12.07 -4.21 -2.89
CA HIS A 21 10.71 -4.35 -2.38
C HIS A 21 9.85 -5.30 -3.22
N PHE A 22 10.21 -5.51 -4.47
CA PHE A 22 9.59 -6.46 -5.39
C PHE A 22 10.62 -6.97 -6.41
N SER A 23 10.32 -8.11 -7.02
CA SER A 23 11.08 -8.64 -8.14
C SER A 23 10.14 -9.36 -9.10
N PHE A 24 10.31 -9.14 -10.39
CA PHE A 24 9.58 -9.87 -11.44
C PHE A 24 9.96 -11.34 -11.54
N GLN A 25 10.96 -11.80 -10.79
CA GLN A 25 11.29 -13.23 -10.67
C GLN A 25 10.21 -14.01 -9.91
N TYR A 26 9.47 -13.35 -9.00
CA TYR A 26 8.46 -14.00 -8.15
C TYR A 26 7.16 -13.20 -7.98
N MET A 27 7.06 -12.00 -8.55
CA MET A 27 5.83 -11.20 -8.54
C MET A 27 5.39 -10.86 -9.96
N MET A 28 4.10 -11.04 -10.23
CA MET A 28 3.51 -10.53 -11.46
C MET A 28 3.41 -9.00 -11.40
N PRO A 29 3.53 -8.29 -12.53
CA PRO A 29 3.44 -6.83 -12.54
C PRO A 29 2.13 -6.29 -11.91
N TYR A 30 1.00 -6.95 -12.13
CA TYR A 30 -0.26 -6.63 -11.48
C TYR A 30 -0.13 -6.63 -9.94
N ASP A 31 0.55 -7.63 -9.37
CA ASP A 31 0.72 -7.78 -7.92
C ASP A 31 1.62 -6.69 -7.34
N VAL A 32 2.60 -6.22 -8.12
CA VAL A 32 3.42 -5.05 -7.74
C VAL A 32 2.54 -3.83 -7.54
N GLY A 33 1.65 -3.54 -8.50
CA GLY A 33 0.70 -2.43 -8.40
C GLY A 33 -0.28 -2.57 -7.24
N HIS A 34 -0.81 -3.78 -7.03
CA HIS A 34 -1.69 -4.08 -5.90
C HIS A 34 -0.98 -3.81 -4.56
N ARG A 35 0.22 -4.38 -4.38
CA ARG A 35 0.98 -4.26 -3.14
C ARG A 35 1.44 -2.83 -2.85
N LEU A 36 1.87 -2.09 -3.89
CA LEU A 36 2.22 -0.68 -3.78
C LEU A 36 1.07 0.14 -3.20
N MET A 37 -0.14 -0.09 -3.70
CA MET A 37 -1.33 0.58 -3.20
C MET A 37 -1.69 0.13 -1.78
N THR A 38 -1.55 -1.17 -1.47
CA THR A 38 -1.85 -1.67 -0.14
C THR A 38 -0.94 -1.08 0.93
N ALA A 39 0.35 -0.88 0.66
CA ALA A 39 1.28 -0.23 1.58
C ALA A 39 0.76 1.17 1.98
N ASN A 40 0.47 1.99 0.98
CA ASN A 40 -0.04 3.35 1.19
C ASN A 40 -1.43 3.39 1.87
N LEU A 41 -2.34 2.49 1.47
CA LEU A 41 -3.66 2.36 2.09
C LEU A 41 -3.55 1.97 3.57
N SER A 42 -2.56 1.13 3.91
CA SER A 42 -2.31 0.69 5.29
C SER A 42 -1.97 1.86 6.23
N ASP A 43 -1.27 2.87 5.75
CA ASP A 43 -0.97 4.07 6.55
C ASP A 43 -2.23 4.88 6.87
N ILE A 44 -3.13 5.01 5.90
CA ILE A 44 -4.43 5.65 6.14
C ILE A 44 -5.28 4.82 7.11
N ALA A 45 -5.27 3.48 6.97
CA ALA A 45 -5.94 2.57 7.89
C ALA A 45 -5.41 2.72 9.33
N ALA A 46 -4.08 2.80 9.50
CA ALA A 46 -3.44 2.94 10.80
C ALA A 46 -3.85 4.22 11.55
N MET A 47 -4.25 5.26 10.81
CA MET A 47 -4.75 6.51 11.38
C MET A 47 -6.29 6.54 11.50
N GLY A 48 -6.99 5.45 11.17
CA GLY A 48 -8.45 5.37 11.20
C GLY A 48 -9.14 6.22 10.14
N GLY A 49 -8.43 6.51 9.03
CA GLY A 49 -8.88 7.42 7.99
C GLY A 49 -9.56 6.75 6.81
N THR A 50 -10.21 7.57 6.00
CA THR A 50 -10.78 7.19 4.70
C THR A 50 -9.87 7.69 3.59
N PRO A 51 -9.30 6.81 2.74
CA PRO A 51 -8.48 7.22 1.63
C PRO A 51 -9.31 7.94 0.56
N LYS A 52 -8.73 8.95 -0.12
CA LYS A 52 -9.44 9.79 -1.10
C LYS A 52 -8.74 9.89 -2.44
N GLN A 53 -7.46 10.16 -2.42
CA GLN A 53 -6.72 10.52 -3.62
C GLN A 53 -5.28 10.05 -3.55
N ILE A 54 -4.67 9.85 -4.75
CA ILE A 54 -3.26 9.53 -4.87
C ILE A 54 -2.57 10.39 -5.94
N VAL A 55 -1.27 10.56 -5.75
CA VAL A 55 -0.32 11.04 -6.77
C VAL A 55 0.73 9.95 -6.97
N LEU A 56 1.08 9.66 -8.22
CA LEU A 56 2.00 8.59 -8.60
C LEU A 56 3.26 9.19 -9.22
N SER A 57 4.43 8.68 -8.83
CA SER A 57 5.68 8.94 -9.55
C SER A 57 6.35 7.61 -9.89
N VAL A 58 6.81 7.49 -11.12
CA VAL A 58 7.54 6.30 -11.60
C VAL A 58 8.83 6.69 -12.28
N ALA A 59 9.92 6.08 -11.86
CA ALA A 59 11.17 6.05 -12.59
C ALA A 59 11.34 4.67 -13.21
N ALA A 60 11.40 4.59 -14.55
CA ALA A 60 11.46 3.33 -15.28
C ALA A 60 12.69 3.24 -16.17
N PRO A 61 13.35 2.06 -16.28
CA PRO A 61 14.42 1.83 -17.23
C PRO A 61 13.93 2.02 -18.69
N PRO A 62 14.77 2.54 -19.59
CA PRO A 62 14.34 2.88 -20.97
C PRO A 62 13.96 1.67 -21.82
N HIS A 63 14.38 0.49 -21.43
CA HIS A 63 14.14 -0.77 -22.14
C HIS A 63 12.97 -1.59 -21.58
N ILE A 64 12.23 -1.03 -20.59
CA ILE A 64 11.08 -1.75 -20.02
C ILE A 64 9.96 -1.91 -21.07
N ASP A 65 9.36 -3.09 -21.13
CA ASP A 65 8.16 -3.29 -21.94
C ASP A 65 6.99 -2.51 -21.32
N THR A 66 6.34 -1.68 -22.11
CA THR A 66 5.17 -0.88 -21.67
C THR A 66 4.03 -1.76 -21.14
N LYS A 67 3.93 -3.00 -21.59
CA LYS A 67 2.94 -3.97 -21.05
C LYS A 67 3.15 -4.25 -19.56
N ILE A 68 4.40 -4.20 -19.08
CA ILE A 68 4.71 -4.35 -17.65
C ILE A 68 4.13 -3.16 -16.88
N LEU A 69 4.32 -1.95 -17.38
CA LEU A 69 3.74 -0.74 -16.78
C LEU A 69 2.21 -0.81 -16.78
N ASP A 70 1.61 -1.21 -17.91
CA ASP A 70 0.16 -1.36 -18.03
C ASP A 70 -0.41 -2.33 -16.99
N GLU A 71 0.23 -3.48 -16.78
CA GLU A 71 -0.20 -4.45 -15.78
C GLU A 71 -0.04 -3.92 -14.34
N ILE A 72 1.04 -3.20 -14.03
CA ILE A 72 1.19 -2.52 -12.74
C ILE A 72 0.08 -1.51 -12.53
N TYR A 73 -0.22 -0.68 -13.54
CA TYR A 73 -1.33 0.28 -13.48
C TYR A 73 -2.69 -0.40 -13.33
N LYS A 74 -2.91 -1.60 -13.88
CA LYS A 74 -4.14 -2.37 -13.64
C LYS A 74 -4.27 -2.75 -12.17
N GLY A 75 -3.19 -3.20 -11.52
CA GLY A 75 -3.17 -3.49 -10.09
C GLY A 75 -3.48 -2.24 -9.24
N ILE A 76 -2.87 -1.10 -9.57
CA ILE A 76 -3.13 0.19 -8.94
C ILE A 76 -4.60 0.59 -9.10
N LYS A 77 -5.12 0.55 -10.34
CA LYS A 77 -6.52 0.92 -10.64
C LYS A 77 -7.53 0.03 -9.94
N ALA A 78 -7.26 -1.27 -9.81
CA ALA A 78 -8.13 -2.18 -9.08
C ALA A 78 -8.29 -1.76 -7.61
N GLN A 79 -7.20 -1.37 -6.94
CA GLN A 79 -7.26 -0.85 -5.58
C GLN A 79 -7.95 0.52 -5.52
N CYS A 80 -7.67 1.40 -6.47
CA CYS A 80 -8.37 2.68 -6.57
C CYS A 80 -9.89 2.51 -6.70
N GLN A 81 -10.34 1.56 -7.53
CA GLN A 81 -11.77 1.25 -7.68
C GLN A 81 -12.37 0.67 -6.39
N ARG A 82 -11.67 -0.29 -5.75
CA ARG A 82 -12.14 -0.92 -4.51
C ARG A 82 -12.33 0.09 -3.37
N TYR A 83 -11.39 1.02 -3.22
CA TYR A 83 -11.40 2.01 -2.14
C TYR A 83 -11.89 3.40 -2.58
N LYS A 84 -12.42 3.53 -3.80
CA LYS A 84 -12.98 4.78 -4.37
C LYS A 84 -11.98 5.93 -4.36
N LEU A 85 -10.73 5.65 -4.71
CA LEU A 85 -9.65 6.63 -4.83
C LEU A 85 -9.63 7.29 -6.21
N ASN A 86 -9.30 8.57 -6.25
CA ASN A 86 -8.97 9.27 -7.48
C ASN A 86 -7.46 9.36 -7.69
N ILE A 87 -7.00 9.11 -8.91
CA ILE A 87 -5.62 9.40 -9.33
C ILE A 87 -5.60 10.84 -9.82
N LEU A 88 -4.92 11.72 -9.08
CA LEU A 88 -4.85 13.16 -9.42
C LEU A 88 -3.86 13.45 -10.53
N GLY A 89 -2.82 12.63 -10.66
CA GLY A 89 -1.74 12.81 -11.59
C GLY A 89 -0.46 12.17 -11.09
N GLY A 90 0.66 12.63 -11.63
CA GLY A 90 1.97 12.11 -11.24
C GLY A 90 3.05 12.51 -12.22
N ASP A 91 4.17 11.80 -12.14
CA ASP A 91 5.32 12.02 -12.99
C ASP A 91 5.89 10.70 -13.48
N THR A 92 6.47 10.72 -14.69
CA THR A 92 7.14 9.56 -15.28
C THR A 92 8.50 10.00 -15.80
N VAL A 93 9.54 9.43 -15.22
CA VAL A 93 10.93 9.75 -15.57
C VAL A 93 11.70 8.49 -15.96
N ARG A 94 12.80 8.69 -16.66
CA ARG A 94 13.74 7.64 -16.98
C ARG A 94 14.73 7.44 -15.84
N THR A 95 15.13 6.18 -15.61
CA THR A 95 16.27 5.82 -14.75
C THR A 95 17.23 4.89 -15.48
N GLU A 96 18.51 4.95 -15.15
CA GLU A 96 19.50 3.95 -15.59
C GLU A 96 19.62 2.80 -14.58
N GLY A 97 18.96 2.91 -13.42
CA GLY A 97 18.92 1.91 -12.36
C GLY A 97 17.62 1.10 -12.36
N PRO A 98 17.28 0.48 -11.22
CA PRO A 98 16.06 -0.28 -11.06
C PRO A 98 14.82 0.59 -11.21
N MET A 99 13.67 -0.06 -11.49
CA MET A 99 12.38 0.61 -11.49
C MET A 99 12.01 1.06 -10.08
N VAL A 100 11.48 2.29 -9.97
CA VAL A 100 11.03 2.89 -8.71
C VAL A 100 9.61 3.41 -8.87
N TRP A 101 8.74 3.03 -7.96
CA TRP A 101 7.37 3.52 -7.85
C TRP A 101 7.17 4.23 -6.52
N THR A 102 6.67 5.45 -6.56
CA THR A 102 6.30 6.21 -5.37
C THR A 102 4.83 6.60 -5.44
N VAL A 103 4.10 6.35 -4.40
CA VAL A 103 2.71 6.80 -4.22
C VAL A 103 2.66 7.76 -3.05
N THR A 104 2.06 8.91 -3.25
CA THR A 104 1.59 9.76 -2.15
C THR A 104 0.08 9.63 -2.06
N ILE A 105 -0.41 9.21 -0.91
CA ILE A 105 -1.83 9.03 -0.64
C ILE A 105 -2.35 10.16 0.25
N ILE A 106 -3.53 10.63 -0.07
CA ILE A 106 -4.27 11.63 0.70
C ILE A 106 -5.56 10.97 1.19
N GLY A 107 -5.80 11.09 2.49
CA GLY A 107 -7.02 10.62 3.14
C GLY A 107 -7.61 11.70 4.02
N GLU A 108 -8.73 11.38 4.64
CA GLU A 108 -9.45 12.24 5.58
C GLU A 108 -9.90 11.44 6.80
N VAL A 109 -9.97 12.11 7.92
CA VAL A 109 -10.51 11.61 9.18
C VAL A 109 -11.33 12.71 9.86
N PRO A 110 -12.40 12.41 10.61
CA PRO A 110 -13.12 13.44 11.37
C PRO A 110 -12.15 14.24 12.24
N LYS A 111 -12.37 15.54 12.30
CA LYS A 111 -11.45 16.49 12.94
C LYS A 111 -11.11 16.09 14.37
N GLY A 112 -9.82 16.02 14.68
CA GLY A 112 -9.29 15.70 16.00
C GLY A 112 -9.39 14.22 16.40
N THR A 113 -9.76 13.32 15.48
CA THR A 113 -9.93 11.89 15.80
C THR A 113 -8.88 10.97 15.16
N ALA A 114 -7.86 11.53 14.51
CA ALA A 114 -6.79 10.72 13.91
C ALA A 114 -6.08 9.90 14.99
N VAL A 115 -5.95 8.60 14.74
CA VAL A 115 -5.15 7.71 15.61
C VAL A 115 -3.67 8.02 15.38
N MET A 116 -2.97 8.39 16.45
CA MET A 116 -1.57 8.81 16.39
C MET A 116 -0.64 7.68 16.86
N ARG A 117 0.64 7.76 16.47
CA ARG A 117 1.69 6.85 16.97
C ARG A 117 2.00 7.05 18.46
N SER A 118 1.61 8.17 19.02
CA SER A 118 1.76 8.52 20.43
C SER A 118 0.45 8.21 21.18
N GLY A 119 0.55 8.00 22.47
CA GLY A 119 -0.63 7.83 23.33
C GLY A 119 -0.69 6.49 24.04
N ALA A 120 0.04 5.47 23.60
CA ALA A 120 0.10 4.18 24.28
C ALA A 120 0.60 4.32 25.71
N GLN A 121 -0.05 3.59 26.63
CA GLN A 121 0.22 3.63 28.07
C GLN A 121 0.59 2.24 28.60
N VAL A 122 1.20 2.22 29.79
CA VAL A 122 1.49 0.96 30.48
C VAL A 122 0.16 0.31 30.89
N GLY A 123 -0.04 -0.92 30.43
CA GLY A 123 -1.28 -1.67 30.63
C GLY A 123 -2.12 -1.84 29.38
N ASP A 124 -1.80 -1.13 28.30
CA ASP A 124 -2.46 -1.32 27.02
C ASP A 124 -2.16 -2.70 26.43
N VAL A 125 -3.14 -3.23 25.70
CA VAL A 125 -3.01 -4.51 25.00
C VAL A 125 -2.49 -4.27 23.59
N VAL A 126 -1.41 -4.94 23.25
CA VAL A 126 -0.87 -4.93 21.88
C VAL A 126 -1.52 -6.05 21.07
N GLY A 127 -2.25 -5.69 20.02
CA GLY A 127 -2.88 -6.63 19.09
C GLY A 127 -2.27 -6.55 17.71
N VAL A 128 -2.39 -7.62 16.93
CA VAL A 128 -2.01 -7.67 15.52
C VAL A 128 -3.11 -8.37 14.72
N THR A 129 -3.38 -7.87 13.53
CA THR A 129 -4.31 -8.53 12.59
C THR A 129 -3.59 -9.64 11.84
N ASN A 130 -4.30 -10.76 11.60
CA ASN A 130 -3.74 -11.94 10.95
C ASN A 130 -2.55 -12.58 11.72
N TYR A 131 -1.81 -13.45 11.04
CA TYR A 131 -0.71 -14.20 11.61
C TYR A 131 0.61 -13.47 11.42
N VAL A 132 1.34 -13.29 12.51
CA VAL A 132 2.71 -12.76 12.46
C VAL A 132 3.60 -13.69 11.64
N GLY A 133 4.43 -13.12 10.75
CA GLY A 133 5.34 -13.88 9.89
C GLY A 133 4.70 -14.43 8.61
N TYR A 134 3.37 -14.30 8.42
CA TYR A 134 2.66 -14.87 7.27
C TYR A 134 3.22 -14.38 5.93
N ALA A 135 3.35 -13.06 5.73
CA ALA A 135 3.92 -12.50 4.51
C ALA A 135 5.42 -12.79 4.35
N ALA A 136 6.18 -12.88 5.46
CA ALA A 136 7.60 -13.24 5.42
C ALA A 136 7.81 -14.69 4.98
N THR A 137 6.98 -15.62 5.47
CA THR A 137 6.93 -17.01 5.00
C THR A 137 6.63 -17.07 3.50
N GLY A 138 5.66 -16.27 3.03
CA GLY A 138 5.32 -16.16 1.62
C GLY A 138 6.49 -15.68 0.76
N LEU A 139 7.21 -14.66 1.20
CA LEU A 139 8.42 -14.18 0.53
C LEU A 139 9.49 -15.27 0.45
N GLY A 140 9.75 -15.97 1.55
CA GLY A 140 10.70 -17.10 1.58
C GLY A 140 10.29 -18.20 0.60
N ALA A 141 9.02 -18.59 0.60
CA ALA A 141 8.50 -19.60 -0.32
C ALA A 141 8.62 -19.18 -1.80
N LEU A 142 8.40 -17.92 -2.13
CA LEU A 142 8.57 -17.36 -3.46
C LEU A 142 10.06 -17.34 -3.87
N SER A 143 10.92 -16.84 -2.99
CA SER A 143 12.36 -16.71 -3.25
C SER A 143 13.07 -18.05 -3.46
N TYR A 144 12.63 -19.09 -2.76
CA TYR A 144 13.19 -20.45 -2.87
C TYR A 144 12.34 -21.40 -3.72
N ASN A 145 11.30 -20.87 -4.39
CA ASN A 145 10.37 -21.64 -5.23
C ASN A 145 9.79 -22.88 -4.52
N LEU A 146 9.38 -22.74 -3.28
CA LEU A 146 8.80 -23.81 -2.49
C LEU A 146 7.34 -24.07 -2.88
N GLU A 147 6.91 -25.32 -2.89
CA GLU A 147 5.52 -25.72 -3.10
C GLU A 147 4.71 -25.74 -1.81
N GLY A 148 3.37 -25.70 -1.93
CA GLY A 148 2.45 -25.85 -0.79
C GLY A 148 2.27 -24.61 0.09
N TYR A 149 2.78 -23.46 -0.30
CA TYR A 149 2.70 -22.21 0.46
C TYR A 149 1.80 -21.14 -0.21
N ASP A 150 0.81 -21.56 -0.98
CA ASP A 150 0.06 -20.65 -1.87
C ASP A 150 -0.61 -19.50 -1.11
N MET A 151 -1.23 -19.77 0.03
CA MET A 151 -1.88 -18.75 0.84
C MET A 151 -0.88 -17.73 1.39
N THR A 152 0.29 -18.16 1.85
CA THR A 152 1.33 -17.24 2.35
C THR A 152 1.97 -16.44 1.22
N LYS A 153 2.16 -17.05 0.04
CA LYS A 153 2.61 -16.37 -1.17
C LYS A 153 1.64 -15.26 -1.56
N ILE A 154 0.34 -15.55 -1.59
CA ILE A 154 -0.72 -14.54 -1.82
C ILE A 154 -0.65 -13.44 -0.75
N GLY A 155 -0.49 -13.78 0.52
CA GLY A 155 -0.37 -12.82 1.60
C GLY A 155 0.84 -11.88 1.46
N HIS A 156 1.90 -12.33 0.79
CA HIS A 156 3.03 -11.46 0.43
C HIS A 156 2.74 -10.62 -0.83
N GLN A 157 2.21 -11.24 -1.89
CA GLN A 157 2.01 -10.58 -3.19
C GLN A 157 0.82 -9.63 -3.18
N ARG A 158 -0.27 -10.00 -2.51
CA ARG A 158 -1.56 -9.27 -2.45
C ARG A 158 -2.06 -9.13 -1.01
N PRO A 159 -1.31 -8.45 -0.14
CA PRO A 159 -1.81 -8.15 1.20
C PRO A 159 -3.09 -7.30 1.12
N ASP A 160 -3.91 -7.36 2.16
CA ASP A 160 -5.16 -6.62 2.24
C ASP A 160 -5.05 -5.50 3.29
N PRO A 161 -5.25 -4.23 2.94
CA PRO A 161 -5.20 -3.12 3.89
C PRO A 161 -6.44 -3.15 4.79
N GLN A 162 -6.26 -2.86 6.07
CA GLN A 162 -7.30 -2.98 7.09
C GLN A 162 -8.07 -1.66 7.30
N ILE A 163 -8.60 -1.05 6.23
CA ILE A 163 -9.26 0.26 6.26
C ILE A 163 -10.47 0.26 7.20
N GLU A 164 -11.33 -0.74 7.07
CA GLU A 164 -12.56 -0.83 7.89
C GLU A 164 -12.23 -1.04 9.36
N LEU A 165 -11.26 -1.91 9.67
CA LEU A 165 -10.83 -2.15 11.04
C LEU A 165 -10.18 -0.90 11.65
N GLY A 166 -9.36 -0.18 10.89
CA GLY A 166 -8.77 1.09 11.32
C GLY A 166 -9.84 2.12 11.73
N ASP A 167 -10.89 2.26 10.90
CA ASP A 167 -12.01 3.14 11.22
C ASP A 167 -12.78 2.68 12.46
N GLN A 168 -13.04 1.38 12.61
CA GLN A 168 -13.69 0.82 13.80
C GLN A 168 -12.88 1.08 15.07
N LEU A 169 -11.57 0.84 15.04
CA LEU A 169 -10.68 1.10 16.18
C LEU A 169 -10.68 2.58 16.56
N ARG A 170 -10.63 3.47 15.58
CA ARG A 170 -10.74 4.92 15.81
C ARG A 170 -12.05 5.30 16.53
N GLN A 171 -13.17 4.64 16.19
CA GLN A 171 -14.48 4.92 16.80
C GLN A 171 -14.58 4.41 18.25
N LEU A 172 -13.77 3.46 18.63
CA LEU A 172 -13.74 2.93 20.00
C LEU A 172 -12.91 3.79 20.96
N GLY A 173 -12.05 4.67 20.47
CA GLY A 173 -11.21 5.59 21.24
C GLY A 173 -9.82 5.05 21.45
#